data_12122f83f57f4a9d433786cb17cdf3d2
#
_entry.id   12122f83f57f4a9d433786cb17cdf3d2
#
_cell.length_a   1.000
_cell.length_b   1.000
_cell.length_c   1.000
_cell.angle_alpha   90.00
_cell.angle_beta   90.00
_cell.angle_gamma   90.00
#
_symmetry.space_group_name_H-M   'P 1'
#
loop_
_entity.id
_entity.type
_entity.pdbx_description
1 polymer ?
#
loop_
_entity_poly.entity_id
_entity_poly.type
_entity_poly.pdbx_seq_one_letter_code
_entity_poly.pdbx_strand_id
1 'polypeptide(L)'
;MRIFETLAGAAKFAGSRWQVALAQGREDEKRLWRYVGESRNFVQVTGQIYRFEDYLNELAPGAPSRTSPALNAGKGEFSRPAVEMLLEVIDEVPEPEQKQHVRVLIALLDFIADTGQLDEFEDFFIHPHHYAPIAVARFTHRDEAEEWLKGTAEPPSPANILIGDDYYQFWYMREDNTRGMYREYVIEAAIAALTAEGIPPGAPSFPSRTEAEEWLKRHPADPETFVVIGGEHYLAVHHKRLKLHTLHHVATALSEWEEHKKKVALL
;
A
#
# COMPACT_ATOMS: atom_id res chain seq x y z
N MET A 1 6.70 -22.17 -8.36
CA MET A 1 5.29 -21.75 -8.10
C MET A 1 5.18 -20.29 -8.41
N ARG A 2 4.20 -19.85 -9.17
CA ARG A 2 4.09 -18.42 -9.49
C ARG A 2 3.52 -17.70 -8.28
N ILE A 3 4.31 -16.80 -7.68
CA ILE A 3 3.93 -16.11 -6.42
C ILE A 3 2.57 -15.41 -6.53
N PHE A 4 2.28 -14.79 -7.68
CA PHE A 4 1.00 -14.10 -7.89
C PHE A 4 -0.21 -15.05 -7.84
N GLU A 5 -0.11 -16.27 -8.37
CA GLU A 5 -1.18 -17.29 -8.30
C GLU A 5 -1.38 -17.75 -6.86
N THR A 6 -0.27 -17.96 -6.14
CA THR A 6 -0.29 -18.34 -4.72
C THR A 6 -0.99 -17.31 -3.86
N LEU A 7 -0.62 -16.03 -4.03
CA LEU A 7 -1.23 -14.92 -3.30
C LEU A 7 -2.69 -14.71 -3.70
N ALA A 8 -3.05 -14.91 -4.97
CA ALA A 8 -4.45 -14.83 -5.42
C ALA A 8 -5.31 -15.94 -4.79
N GLY A 9 -4.80 -17.18 -4.71
CA GLY A 9 -5.47 -18.29 -4.04
C GLY A 9 -5.69 -18.02 -2.55
N ALA A 10 -4.65 -17.56 -1.85
CA ALA A 10 -4.74 -17.23 -0.43
C ALA A 10 -5.73 -16.07 -0.17
N ALA A 11 -5.72 -15.02 -1.00
CA ALA A 11 -6.66 -13.91 -0.90
C ALA A 11 -8.12 -14.35 -1.15
N LYS A 12 -8.34 -15.21 -2.15
CA LYS A 12 -9.67 -15.79 -2.41
C LYS A 12 -10.18 -16.62 -1.23
N PHE A 13 -9.31 -17.41 -0.61
CA PHE A 13 -9.63 -18.16 0.60
C PHE A 13 -10.03 -17.23 1.74
N ALA A 14 -9.21 -16.22 2.07
CA ALA A 14 -9.52 -15.25 3.12
C ALA A 14 -10.84 -14.50 2.83
N GLY A 15 -11.05 -14.07 1.60
CA GLY A 15 -12.29 -13.40 1.16
C GLY A 15 -13.53 -14.30 1.33
N SER A 16 -13.45 -15.61 1.02
CA SER A 16 -14.55 -16.54 1.22
C SER A 16 -14.89 -16.73 2.71
N ARG A 17 -13.90 -16.81 3.58
CA ARG A 17 -14.08 -16.89 5.03
C ARG A 17 -14.68 -15.61 5.60
N TRP A 18 -14.22 -14.46 5.12
CA TRP A 18 -14.81 -13.17 5.47
C TRP A 18 -16.31 -13.09 5.13
N GLN A 19 -16.71 -13.56 3.94
CA GLN A 19 -18.12 -13.60 3.52
C GLN A 19 -18.95 -14.51 4.43
N VAL A 20 -18.42 -15.66 4.84
CA VAL A 20 -19.11 -16.58 5.76
C VAL A 20 -19.29 -15.92 7.14
N ALA A 21 -18.25 -15.30 7.68
CA ALA A 21 -18.31 -14.58 8.96
C ALA A 21 -19.34 -13.43 8.91
N LEU A 22 -19.37 -12.67 7.81
CA LEU A 22 -20.34 -11.59 7.56
C LEU A 22 -21.78 -12.15 7.55
N ALA A 23 -22.04 -13.21 6.79
CA ALA A 23 -23.37 -13.82 6.67
C ALA A 23 -23.88 -14.40 8.00
N GLN A 24 -22.97 -14.78 8.89
CA GLN A 24 -23.29 -15.36 10.21
C GLN A 24 -23.27 -14.31 11.34
N GLY A 25 -23.02 -13.04 11.04
CA GLY A 25 -22.96 -11.97 12.04
C GLY A 25 -21.77 -12.08 13.01
N ARG A 26 -20.71 -12.80 12.65
CA ARG A 26 -19.51 -12.98 13.50
C ARG A 26 -18.54 -11.83 13.28
N GLU A 27 -18.82 -10.68 13.92
CA GLU A 27 -18.13 -9.42 13.68
C GLU A 27 -16.63 -9.47 13.98
N ASP A 28 -16.22 -10.10 15.09
CA ASP A 28 -14.80 -10.22 15.47
C ASP A 28 -14.03 -11.06 14.45
N GLU A 29 -14.59 -12.20 14.06
CA GLU A 29 -13.97 -13.07 13.06
C GLU A 29 -13.91 -12.38 11.68
N LYS A 30 -14.96 -11.68 11.28
CA LYS A 30 -14.99 -10.87 10.07
C LYS A 30 -13.87 -9.83 10.06
N ARG A 31 -13.62 -9.17 11.20
CA ARG A 31 -12.55 -8.19 11.35
C ARG A 31 -11.17 -8.82 11.23
N LEU A 32 -10.97 -10.01 11.80
CA LEU A 32 -9.70 -10.76 11.68
C LEU A 32 -9.46 -11.23 10.24
N TRP A 33 -10.49 -11.76 9.53
CA TRP A 33 -10.35 -12.15 8.13
C TRP A 33 -10.03 -10.95 7.22
N ARG A 34 -10.59 -9.77 7.52
CA ARG A 34 -10.23 -8.54 6.81
C ARG A 34 -8.76 -8.18 7.06
N TYR A 35 -8.30 -8.25 8.31
CA TYR A 35 -6.91 -8.01 8.68
C TYR A 35 -5.94 -8.93 7.93
N VAL A 36 -6.25 -10.22 7.93
CA VAL A 36 -5.46 -11.22 7.18
C VAL A 36 -5.46 -10.93 5.68
N GLY A 37 -6.61 -10.57 5.10
CA GLY A 37 -6.70 -10.21 3.68
C GLY A 37 -5.87 -8.97 3.33
N GLU A 38 -5.87 -7.95 4.19
CA GLU A 38 -5.12 -6.72 3.99
C GLU A 38 -3.60 -6.91 4.11
N SER A 39 -3.11 -7.96 4.79
CA SER A 39 -1.67 -8.26 4.82
C SER A 39 -1.08 -8.49 3.43
N ARG A 40 -1.81 -9.18 2.56
CA ARG A 40 -1.44 -9.36 1.16
C ARG A 40 -1.42 -8.04 0.39
N ASN A 41 -2.43 -7.19 0.61
CA ASN A 41 -2.50 -5.87 -0.01
C ASN A 41 -1.32 -4.99 0.42
N PHE A 42 -1.01 -4.97 1.72
CA PHE A 42 0.14 -4.23 2.26
C PHE A 42 1.48 -4.66 1.65
N VAL A 43 1.74 -5.97 1.56
CA VAL A 43 2.95 -6.50 0.91
C VAL A 43 3.00 -6.10 -0.58
N GLN A 44 1.86 -6.07 -1.26
CA GLN A 44 1.79 -5.65 -2.66
C GLN A 44 2.06 -4.16 -2.82
N VAL A 45 1.34 -3.27 -2.11
CA VAL A 45 1.47 -1.82 -2.30
C VAL A 45 2.81 -1.27 -1.81
N THR A 46 3.51 -2.03 -0.95
CA THR A 46 4.89 -1.74 -0.53
C THR A 46 5.96 -2.38 -1.43
N GLY A 47 5.53 -3.03 -2.53
CA GLY A 47 6.43 -3.59 -3.55
C GLY A 47 7.24 -4.79 -3.09
N GLN A 48 6.76 -5.56 -2.10
CA GLN A 48 7.54 -6.60 -1.45
C GLN A 48 7.20 -8.03 -1.90
N ILE A 49 6.46 -8.20 -3.01
CA ILE A 49 5.98 -9.52 -3.45
C ILE A 49 7.13 -10.50 -3.68
N TYR A 50 8.22 -10.09 -4.34
CA TYR A 50 9.37 -10.97 -4.60
C TYR A 50 10.19 -11.25 -3.34
N ARG A 51 10.31 -10.29 -2.42
CA ARG A 51 10.92 -10.53 -1.10
C ARG A 51 10.11 -11.54 -0.28
N PHE A 52 8.79 -11.49 -0.39
CA PHE A 52 7.91 -12.47 0.23
C PHE A 52 8.02 -13.84 -0.45
N GLU A 53 8.19 -13.91 -1.79
CA GLU A 53 8.47 -15.16 -2.49
C GLU A 53 9.75 -15.83 -1.98
N ASP A 54 10.82 -15.05 -1.81
CA ASP A 54 12.08 -15.55 -1.25
C ASP A 54 11.90 -16.06 0.18
N TYR A 55 11.19 -15.29 1.01
CA TYR A 55 10.82 -15.72 2.35
C TYR A 55 10.05 -17.05 2.37
N LEU A 56 9.08 -17.23 1.48
CA LEU A 56 8.35 -18.50 1.34
C LEU A 56 9.26 -19.66 0.92
N ASN A 57 10.22 -19.41 0.03
CA ASN A 57 11.15 -20.43 -0.45
C ASN A 57 12.17 -20.86 0.63
N GLU A 58 12.47 -19.99 1.59
CA GLU A 58 13.33 -20.30 2.75
C GLU A 58 12.60 -21.13 3.82
N LEU A 59 11.27 -21.11 3.86
CA LEU A 59 10.49 -21.93 4.76
C LEU A 59 10.60 -23.41 4.34
N ALA A 60 11.08 -24.26 5.26
CA ALA A 60 11.22 -25.69 4.97
C ALA A 60 9.88 -26.32 4.58
N PRO A 61 9.81 -27.09 3.46
CA PRO A 61 8.59 -27.77 3.05
C PRO A 61 8.05 -28.68 4.17
N GLY A 62 6.81 -28.43 4.59
CA GLY A 62 6.17 -29.22 5.65
C GLY A 62 6.60 -28.88 7.08
N ALA A 63 7.41 -27.86 7.28
CA ALA A 63 7.67 -27.34 8.63
C ALA A 63 6.33 -26.99 9.29
N PRO A 64 6.15 -27.32 10.59
CA PRO A 64 5.00 -26.83 11.34
C PRO A 64 4.97 -25.31 11.23
N SER A 65 3.79 -24.74 11.10
CA SER A 65 3.59 -23.27 11.06
C SER A 65 4.22 -22.69 12.32
N ARG A 66 5.44 -22.21 12.21
CA ARG A 66 6.14 -21.47 13.28
C ARG A 66 5.66 -20.05 13.18
N THR A 67 4.99 -19.59 14.20
CA THR A 67 4.69 -18.17 14.33
C THR A 67 5.95 -17.41 14.72
N SER A 68 6.20 -16.29 14.06
CA SER A 68 7.32 -15.43 14.40
C SER A 68 7.29 -15.01 15.87
N PRO A 69 8.42 -15.05 16.60
CA PRO A 69 8.50 -14.47 17.94
C PRO A 69 8.09 -12.99 17.96
N ALA A 70 8.30 -12.25 16.86
CA ALA A 70 7.92 -10.86 16.72
C ALA A 70 6.40 -10.66 16.76
N LEU A 71 5.61 -11.58 16.19
CA LEU A 71 4.14 -11.58 16.33
C LEU A 71 3.69 -11.77 17.78
N ASN A 72 4.37 -12.63 18.54
CA ASN A 72 4.05 -12.88 19.95
C ASN A 72 4.50 -11.75 20.88
N ALA A 73 5.56 -11.02 20.51
CA ALA A 73 6.08 -9.88 21.26
C ALA A 73 5.37 -8.56 20.89
N GLY A 74 4.67 -8.51 19.76
CA GLY A 74 3.96 -7.35 19.28
C GLY A 74 2.82 -6.93 20.21
N LYS A 75 2.66 -5.61 20.34
CA LYS A 75 1.54 -5.01 21.11
C LYS A 75 0.29 -4.84 20.24
N GLY A 76 0.29 -5.40 19.02
CA GLY A 76 -0.76 -5.24 18.05
C GLY A 76 -2.09 -5.85 18.48
N GLU A 77 -3.17 -5.13 18.24
CA GLU A 77 -4.54 -5.55 18.59
C GLU A 77 -4.98 -6.77 17.77
N PHE A 78 -4.50 -6.88 16.52
CA PHE A 78 -5.02 -7.85 15.54
C PHE A 78 -4.07 -9.00 15.23
N SER A 79 -2.77 -8.78 15.29
CA SER A 79 -1.76 -9.73 14.80
C SER A 79 -1.85 -11.09 15.50
N ARG A 80 -1.87 -11.07 16.82
CA ARG A 80 -1.94 -12.30 17.61
C ARG A 80 -3.28 -13.05 17.46
N PRO A 81 -4.46 -12.41 17.63
CA PRO A 81 -5.75 -13.10 17.40
C PRO A 81 -5.91 -13.63 15.97
N ALA A 82 -5.37 -12.93 14.97
CA ALA A 82 -5.41 -13.37 13.57
C ALA A 82 -4.60 -14.66 13.35
N VAL A 83 -3.40 -14.74 13.94
CA VAL A 83 -2.58 -15.95 13.86
C VAL A 83 -3.21 -17.11 14.62
N GLU A 84 -3.73 -16.89 15.83
CA GLU A 84 -4.45 -17.91 16.60
C GLU A 84 -5.63 -18.47 15.80
N MET A 85 -6.45 -17.60 15.19
CA MET A 85 -7.54 -18.01 14.29
C MET A 85 -7.04 -18.85 13.08
N LEU A 86 -5.94 -18.42 12.43
CA LEU A 86 -5.39 -19.15 11.28
C LEU A 86 -4.86 -20.55 11.68
N LEU A 87 -4.29 -20.69 12.88
CA LEU A 87 -3.82 -21.98 13.41
C LEU A 87 -4.99 -22.91 13.72
N GLU A 88 -6.12 -22.43 14.21
CA GLU A 88 -7.33 -23.23 14.38
C GLU A 88 -7.87 -23.67 13.02
N VAL A 89 -7.97 -22.75 12.06
CA VAL A 89 -8.49 -23.02 10.71
C VAL A 89 -7.65 -24.04 9.95
N ILE A 90 -6.32 -24.06 10.09
CA ILE A 90 -5.47 -25.03 9.37
C ILE A 90 -5.75 -26.47 9.81
N ASP A 91 -6.18 -26.67 11.06
CA ASP A 91 -6.55 -27.98 11.57
C ASP A 91 -7.96 -28.40 11.12
N GLU A 92 -8.86 -27.42 10.93
CA GLU A 92 -10.25 -27.68 10.52
C GLU A 92 -10.40 -27.99 9.03
N VAL A 93 -9.60 -27.35 8.15
CA VAL A 93 -9.76 -27.53 6.69
C VAL A 93 -9.23 -28.89 6.24
N PRO A 94 -10.04 -29.70 5.52
CA PRO A 94 -9.62 -31.05 5.11
C PRO A 94 -8.69 -31.02 3.87
N GLU A 95 -8.90 -30.05 2.97
CA GLU A 95 -8.27 -30.04 1.66
C GLU A 95 -6.82 -29.53 1.71
N PRO A 96 -5.86 -30.27 1.14
CA PRO A 96 -4.44 -29.88 1.14
C PRO A 96 -4.19 -28.51 0.53
N GLU A 97 -4.93 -28.12 -0.52
CA GLU A 97 -4.84 -26.82 -1.16
C GLU A 97 -5.27 -25.69 -0.22
N GLN A 98 -6.37 -25.89 0.52
CA GLN A 98 -6.83 -24.90 1.50
C GLN A 98 -5.83 -24.76 2.65
N LYS A 99 -5.25 -25.86 3.13
CA LYS A 99 -4.15 -25.83 4.12
C LYS A 99 -2.97 -25.00 3.62
N GLN A 100 -2.63 -25.13 2.33
CA GLN A 100 -1.56 -24.34 1.73
C GLN A 100 -1.90 -22.84 1.71
N HIS A 101 -3.14 -22.48 1.38
CA HIS A 101 -3.58 -21.08 1.44
C HIS A 101 -3.46 -20.50 2.86
N VAL A 102 -3.88 -21.27 3.89
CA VAL A 102 -3.74 -20.82 5.28
C VAL A 102 -2.27 -20.66 5.68
N ARG A 103 -1.38 -21.56 5.27
CA ARG A 103 0.07 -21.43 5.52
C ARG A 103 0.65 -20.16 4.87
N VAL A 104 0.21 -19.83 3.67
CA VAL A 104 0.63 -18.60 2.99
C VAL A 104 0.16 -17.35 3.75
N LEU A 105 -1.07 -17.37 4.30
CA LEU A 105 -1.59 -16.27 5.10
C LEU A 105 -0.83 -16.11 6.43
N ILE A 106 -0.47 -17.21 7.10
CA ILE A 106 0.39 -17.16 8.29
C ILE A 106 1.76 -16.60 7.91
N ALA A 107 2.37 -17.09 6.83
CA ALA A 107 3.66 -16.61 6.36
C ALA A 107 3.66 -15.13 5.97
N LEU A 108 2.55 -14.56 5.47
CA LEU A 108 2.42 -13.13 5.22
C LEU A 108 2.51 -12.31 6.52
N LEU A 109 1.82 -12.74 7.57
CA LEU A 109 1.88 -12.07 8.87
C LEU A 109 3.27 -12.21 9.51
N ASP A 110 3.88 -13.40 9.43
CA ASP A 110 5.25 -13.64 9.90
C ASP A 110 6.25 -12.75 9.16
N PHE A 111 6.15 -12.66 7.82
CA PHE A 111 7.02 -11.82 7.01
C PHE A 111 6.92 -10.33 7.39
N ILE A 112 5.71 -9.80 7.58
CA ILE A 112 5.48 -8.42 8.02
C ILE A 112 6.12 -8.18 9.39
N ALA A 113 5.98 -9.13 10.31
CA ALA A 113 6.54 -9.04 11.65
C ALA A 113 8.07 -9.16 11.63
N ASP A 114 8.63 -10.15 10.91
CA ASP A 114 10.07 -10.40 10.83
C ASP A 114 10.83 -9.26 10.11
N THR A 115 10.14 -8.55 9.22
CA THR A 115 10.69 -7.35 8.57
C THR A 115 10.49 -6.06 9.38
N GLY A 116 9.93 -6.15 10.60
CA GLY A 116 9.73 -5.02 11.50
C GLY A 116 8.65 -4.03 11.06
N GLN A 117 7.69 -4.46 10.24
CA GLN A 117 6.67 -3.60 9.64
C GLN A 117 5.28 -3.76 10.29
N LEU A 118 5.19 -4.48 11.42
CA LEU A 118 3.91 -4.81 12.04
C LEU A 118 3.14 -3.55 12.48
N ASP A 119 3.82 -2.59 13.10
CA ASP A 119 3.19 -1.35 13.56
C ASP A 119 2.69 -0.50 12.36
N GLU A 120 3.46 -0.44 11.26
CA GLU A 120 3.05 0.26 10.04
C GLU A 120 1.83 -0.43 9.39
N PHE A 121 1.84 -1.75 9.35
CA PHE A 121 0.72 -2.52 8.82
C PHE A 121 -0.56 -2.35 9.65
N GLU A 122 -0.46 -2.38 10.97
CA GLU A 122 -1.62 -2.17 11.85
C GLU A 122 -2.19 -0.75 11.72
N ASP A 123 -1.33 0.27 11.66
CA ASP A 123 -1.79 1.64 11.40
C ASP A 123 -2.47 1.75 10.02
N PHE A 124 -1.90 1.14 8.99
CA PHE A 124 -2.50 1.06 7.65
C PHE A 124 -3.87 0.36 7.66
N PHE A 125 -4.01 -0.74 8.40
CA PHE A 125 -5.27 -1.47 8.52
C PHE A 125 -6.35 -0.69 9.29
N ILE A 126 -5.97 -0.04 10.40
CA ILE A 126 -6.90 0.69 11.27
C ILE A 126 -7.33 2.00 10.61
N HIS A 127 -6.39 2.68 9.96
CA HIS A 127 -6.54 4.02 9.41
C HIS A 127 -6.30 4.10 7.89
N PRO A 128 -6.97 3.25 7.05
CA PRO A 128 -6.70 3.22 5.62
C PRO A 128 -6.94 4.57 4.93
N HIS A 129 -7.88 5.37 5.45
CA HIS A 129 -8.21 6.69 4.91
C HIS A 129 -7.15 7.77 5.25
N HIS A 130 -6.23 7.49 6.17
CA HIS A 130 -5.12 8.37 6.52
C HIS A 130 -3.87 8.11 5.66
N TYR A 131 -4.00 7.26 4.63
CA TYR A 131 -2.92 6.93 3.73
C TYR A 131 -3.22 7.42 2.32
N ALA A 132 -2.35 8.27 1.81
CA ALA A 132 -2.21 8.46 0.37
C ALA A 132 -1.69 7.16 -0.27
N PRO A 133 -1.82 6.96 -1.59
CA PRO A 133 -1.21 5.82 -2.25
C PRO A 133 0.26 5.67 -1.85
N ILE A 134 0.63 4.48 -1.34
CA ILE A 134 1.96 4.28 -0.76
C ILE A 134 3.03 4.42 -1.85
N ALA A 135 3.94 5.38 -1.68
CA ALA A 135 5.16 5.49 -2.48
C ALA A 135 6.36 4.95 -1.69
N VAL A 136 7.19 4.14 -2.34
CA VAL A 136 8.33 3.46 -1.71
C VAL A 136 9.65 4.22 -1.82
N ALA A 137 9.75 5.17 -2.76
CA ALA A 137 10.91 6.03 -2.97
C ALA A 137 10.51 7.39 -3.56
N ARG A 138 11.41 8.36 -3.47
CA ARG A 138 11.28 9.67 -4.13
C ARG A 138 12.57 10.03 -4.86
N PHE A 139 12.42 10.59 -6.05
CA PHE A 139 13.49 11.09 -6.90
C PHE A 139 13.18 12.54 -7.31
N THR A 140 14.22 13.33 -7.56
CA THR A 140 14.05 14.70 -8.04
C THR A 140 13.73 14.72 -9.53
N HIS A 141 14.39 13.84 -10.30
CA HIS A 141 14.28 13.77 -11.75
C HIS A 141 14.03 12.33 -12.22
N ARG A 142 13.45 12.22 -13.41
CA ARG A 142 13.13 10.92 -14.03
C ARG A 142 14.39 10.09 -14.29
N ASP A 143 15.47 10.73 -14.72
CA ASP A 143 16.72 10.02 -15.02
C ASP A 143 17.30 9.32 -13.78
N GLU A 144 17.20 9.94 -12.60
CA GLU A 144 17.60 9.32 -11.32
C GLU A 144 16.77 8.05 -11.01
N ALA A 145 15.45 8.13 -11.23
CA ALA A 145 14.57 6.98 -11.04
C ALA A 145 14.88 5.85 -12.04
N GLU A 146 15.17 6.19 -13.30
CA GLU A 146 15.54 5.21 -14.33
C GLU A 146 16.89 4.56 -14.04
N GLU A 147 17.90 5.32 -13.59
CA GLU A 147 19.19 4.77 -13.17
C GLU A 147 19.05 3.85 -11.96
N TRP A 148 18.26 4.28 -10.97
CA TRP A 148 17.97 3.44 -9.81
C TRP A 148 17.28 2.14 -10.21
N LEU A 149 16.26 2.22 -11.08
CA LEU A 149 15.53 1.04 -11.56
C LEU A 149 16.44 0.08 -12.35
N LYS A 150 17.38 0.61 -13.16
CA LYS A 150 18.36 -0.19 -13.90
C LYS A 150 19.45 -0.80 -13.00
N GLY A 151 19.89 -0.04 -11.99
CA GLY A 151 20.97 -0.43 -11.08
C GLY A 151 20.55 -1.36 -9.96
N THR A 152 19.25 -1.44 -9.64
CA THR A 152 18.73 -2.31 -8.59
C THR A 152 18.47 -3.69 -9.17
N ALA A 153 19.11 -4.73 -8.62
CA ALA A 153 18.96 -6.10 -9.10
C ALA A 153 17.50 -6.56 -9.02
N GLU A 154 16.88 -6.35 -7.87
CA GLU A 154 15.48 -6.69 -7.61
C GLU A 154 14.76 -5.47 -6.98
N PRO A 155 14.22 -4.57 -7.81
CA PRO A 155 13.49 -3.42 -7.29
C PRO A 155 12.15 -3.85 -6.66
N PRO A 156 11.65 -3.10 -5.66
CA PRO A 156 10.31 -3.33 -5.12
C PRO A 156 9.28 -3.34 -6.26
N SER A 157 8.39 -4.35 -6.36
CA SER A 157 7.47 -4.45 -7.51
C SER A 157 6.19 -5.23 -7.20
N PRO A 158 5.02 -4.81 -7.74
CA PRO A 158 4.77 -3.47 -8.29
C PRO A 158 4.79 -2.43 -7.17
N ALA A 159 5.18 -1.19 -7.45
CA ALA A 159 5.18 -0.14 -6.44
C ALA A 159 5.09 1.26 -7.06
N ASN A 160 4.61 2.22 -6.26
CA ASN A 160 4.64 3.62 -6.65
C ASN A 160 5.90 4.29 -6.13
N ILE A 161 6.42 5.20 -6.93
CA ILE A 161 7.47 6.15 -6.57
C ILE A 161 7.01 7.57 -6.85
N LEU A 162 7.70 8.53 -6.27
CA LEU A 162 7.53 9.93 -6.59
C LEU A 162 8.70 10.41 -7.44
N ILE A 163 8.41 11.16 -8.52
CA ILE A 163 9.40 11.93 -9.27
C ILE A 163 8.96 13.38 -9.19
N GLY A 164 9.73 14.21 -8.47
CA GLY A 164 9.24 15.49 -7.99
C GLY A 164 8.10 15.28 -7.00
N ASP A 165 6.91 15.77 -7.36
CA ASP A 165 5.67 15.57 -6.62
C ASP A 165 4.71 14.59 -7.32
N ASP A 166 5.04 14.12 -8.54
CA ASP A 166 4.18 13.26 -9.36
C ASP A 166 4.36 11.78 -9.04
N TYR A 167 3.26 11.02 -9.13
CA TYR A 167 3.28 9.57 -8.97
C TYR A 167 3.66 8.87 -10.27
N TYR A 168 4.51 7.85 -10.11
CA TYR A 168 4.85 6.89 -11.14
C TYR A 168 4.69 5.49 -10.57
N GLN A 169 3.98 4.63 -11.27
CA GLN A 169 4.02 3.21 -10.99
C GLN A 169 5.18 2.60 -11.76
N PHE A 170 5.99 1.82 -11.07
CA PHE A 170 6.96 0.97 -11.74
C PHE A 170 6.67 -0.50 -11.50
N TRP A 171 7.17 -1.31 -12.43
CA TRP A 171 7.01 -2.75 -12.40
C TRP A 171 8.32 -3.43 -12.79
N TYR A 172 8.49 -4.61 -12.25
CA TYR A 172 9.60 -5.51 -12.52
C TYR A 172 9.06 -6.94 -12.58
N MET A 173 9.48 -7.69 -13.61
CA MET A 173 9.17 -9.11 -13.77
C MET A 173 10.46 -9.88 -13.62
N ARG A 174 10.57 -10.69 -12.57
CA ARG A 174 11.77 -11.45 -12.21
C ARG A 174 12.11 -12.49 -13.28
N GLU A 175 11.09 -13.11 -13.89
CA GLU A 175 11.22 -14.23 -14.82
C GLU A 175 12.01 -13.90 -16.08
N ASP A 176 11.87 -12.70 -16.60
CA ASP A 176 12.53 -12.23 -17.82
C ASP A 176 13.38 -10.96 -17.61
N ASN A 177 13.50 -10.52 -16.36
CA ASN A 177 14.22 -9.31 -15.97
C ASN A 177 13.73 -8.05 -16.69
N THR A 178 12.47 -8.03 -17.11
CA THR A 178 11.86 -6.83 -17.70
C THR A 178 11.39 -5.87 -16.64
N ARG A 179 11.48 -4.58 -16.91
CA ARG A 179 11.09 -3.52 -15.99
C ARG A 179 10.71 -2.26 -16.73
N GLY A 180 9.84 -1.49 -16.12
CA GLY A 180 9.41 -0.22 -16.69
C GLY A 180 8.69 0.65 -15.66
N MET A 181 8.43 1.90 -16.06
CA MET A 181 7.61 2.81 -15.27
C MET A 181 6.73 3.69 -16.16
N TYR A 182 5.62 4.11 -15.62
CA TYR A 182 4.70 5.04 -16.26
C TYR A 182 4.10 5.99 -15.23
N ARG A 183 3.73 7.19 -15.67
CA ARG A 183 3.08 8.18 -14.80
C ARG A 183 1.67 7.70 -14.44
N GLU A 184 1.33 7.84 -13.17
CA GLU A 184 -0.02 7.63 -12.65
C GLU A 184 -0.66 8.97 -12.29
N TYR A 185 -1.92 9.15 -12.70
CA TYR A 185 -2.68 10.37 -12.48
C TYR A 185 -3.64 10.25 -11.28
N VAL A 186 -3.21 9.56 -10.23
CA VAL A 186 -4.05 9.25 -9.05
C VAL A 186 -4.39 10.51 -8.26
N ILE A 187 -3.46 11.43 -8.13
CA ILE A 187 -3.69 12.68 -7.39
C ILE A 187 -4.51 13.67 -8.22
N GLU A 188 -4.27 13.76 -9.52
CA GLU A 188 -5.05 14.60 -10.42
C GLU A 188 -6.53 14.17 -10.45
N ALA A 189 -6.79 12.86 -10.46
CA ALA A 189 -8.13 12.31 -10.33
C ALA A 189 -8.77 12.63 -8.98
N ALA A 190 -8.01 12.52 -7.88
CA ALA A 190 -8.46 12.87 -6.54
C ALA A 190 -8.79 14.36 -6.43
N ILE A 191 -7.92 15.26 -6.94
CA ILE A 191 -8.18 16.70 -6.99
C ILE A 191 -9.46 16.99 -7.77
N ALA A 192 -9.67 16.35 -8.92
CA ALA A 192 -10.89 16.55 -9.70
C ALA A 192 -12.15 16.13 -8.92
N ALA A 193 -12.08 15.04 -8.17
CA ALA A 193 -13.19 14.59 -7.32
C ALA A 193 -13.43 15.53 -6.14
N LEU A 194 -12.36 15.93 -5.42
CA LEU A 194 -12.44 16.81 -4.24
C LEU A 194 -12.91 18.24 -4.56
N THR A 195 -12.65 18.69 -5.79
CA THR A 195 -13.00 20.05 -6.23
C THR A 195 -14.28 20.10 -7.08
N ALA A 196 -14.97 18.99 -7.28
CA ALA A 196 -16.18 18.91 -8.10
C ALA A 196 -17.28 19.88 -7.66
N GLU A 197 -17.42 20.13 -6.36
CA GLU A 197 -18.37 21.08 -5.75
C GLU A 197 -17.70 22.42 -5.35
N GLY A 198 -16.46 22.63 -5.78
CA GLY A 198 -15.62 23.79 -5.40
C GLY A 198 -14.60 23.45 -4.33
N ILE A 199 -13.59 24.33 -4.20
CA ILE A 199 -12.55 24.14 -3.18
C ILE A 199 -13.12 24.50 -1.80
N PRO A 200 -12.90 23.66 -0.76
CA PRO A 200 -13.40 23.92 0.58
C PRO A 200 -12.86 25.29 1.10
N PRO A 201 -13.73 26.12 1.73
CA PRO A 201 -13.30 27.39 2.29
C PRO A 201 -12.40 27.18 3.53
N GLY A 202 -11.52 28.15 3.82
CA GLY A 202 -10.73 28.17 5.06
C GLY A 202 -9.40 27.45 4.99
N ALA A 203 -8.90 27.13 3.79
CA ALA A 203 -7.56 26.60 3.61
C ALA A 203 -6.51 27.58 4.17
N PRO A 204 -5.51 27.11 4.96
CA PRO A 204 -4.45 27.95 5.48
C PRO A 204 -3.63 28.55 4.33
N SER A 205 -3.26 29.85 4.49
CA SER A 205 -2.60 30.62 3.44
C SER A 205 -1.18 30.99 3.83
N PHE A 206 -0.26 30.85 2.87
CA PHE A 206 1.17 31.08 3.04
C PHE A 206 1.70 31.94 1.89
N PRO A 207 2.66 32.85 2.17
CA PRO A 207 3.28 33.66 1.12
C PRO A 207 4.23 32.84 0.24
N SER A 208 4.78 31.72 0.74
CA SER A 208 5.74 30.89 0.01
C SER A 208 5.53 29.39 0.24
N ARG A 209 6.05 28.58 -0.69
CA ARG A 209 6.07 27.12 -0.58
C ARG A 209 6.84 26.64 0.66
N THR A 210 7.98 27.27 0.96
CA THR A 210 8.79 26.91 2.13
C THR A 210 8.01 27.05 3.44
N GLU A 211 7.26 28.14 3.61
CA GLU A 211 6.44 28.34 4.81
C GLU A 211 5.29 27.34 4.92
N ALA A 212 4.66 26.99 3.80
CA ALA A 212 3.66 25.95 3.75
C ALA A 212 4.25 24.58 4.15
N GLU A 213 5.41 24.21 3.61
CA GLU A 213 6.11 22.97 3.94
C GLU A 213 6.53 22.90 5.42
N GLU A 214 6.98 24.01 6.00
CA GLU A 214 7.31 24.07 7.44
C GLU A 214 6.06 23.95 8.33
N TRP A 215 4.96 24.52 7.90
CA TRP A 215 3.69 24.37 8.60
C TRP A 215 3.19 22.92 8.54
N LEU A 216 3.22 22.28 7.37
CA LEU A 216 2.82 20.88 7.16
C LEU A 216 3.65 19.88 7.97
N LYS A 217 4.94 20.16 8.24
CA LYS A 217 5.75 19.32 9.15
C LYS A 217 5.19 19.26 10.57
N ARG A 218 4.51 20.32 11.02
CA ARG A 218 3.91 20.41 12.36
C ARG A 218 2.43 20.06 12.37
N HIS A 219 1.79 20.12 11.20
CA HIS A 219 0.37 19.83 10.99
C HIS A 219 0.23 18.91 9.77
N PRO A 220 0.62 17.63 9.91
CA PRO A 220 0.56 16.70 8.79
C PRO A 220 -0.85 16.59 8.23
N ALA A 221 -0.95 16.55 6.91
CA ALA A 221 -2.21 16.25 6.23
C ALA A 221 -2.64 14.80 6.55
N ASP A 222 -3.95 14.54 6.53
CA ASP A 222 -4.48 13.23 6.93
C ASP A 222 -5.59 12.75 5.97
N PRO A 223 -5.23 12.14 4.83
CA PRO A 223 -3.90 12.09 4.17
C PRO A 223 -3.61 13.35 3.36
N GLU A 224 -4.61 14.21 3.15
CA GLU A 224 -4.55 15.36 2.26
C GLU A 224 -5.24 16.59 2.86
N THR A 225 -4.77 17.77 2.50
CA THR A 225 -5.38 19.04 2.89
C THR A 225 -5.13 20.11 1.84
N PHE A 226 -6.11 21.02 1.65
CA PHE A 226 -5.90 22.19 0.80
C PHE A 226 -5.10 23.25 1.55
N VAL A 227 -4.16 23.88 0.84
CA VAL A 227 -3.40 25.04 1.29
C VAL A 227 -3.38 26.10 0.17
N VAL A 228 -3.22 27.37 0.53
CA VAL A 228 -3.04 28.49 -0.41
C VAL A 228 -1.60 28.96 -0.34
N ILE A 229 -0.92 29.04 -1.47
CA ILE A 229 0.47 29.52 -1.57
C ILE A 229 0.53 30.62 -2.60
N GLY A 230 0.91 31.84 -2.19
CA GLY A 230 0.97 32.98 -3.10
C GLY A 230 -0.37 33.37 -3.74
N GLY A 231 -1.48 32.99 -3.11
CA GLY A 231 -2.85 33.22 -3.61
C GLY A 231 -3.42 32.08 -4.48
N GLU A 232 -2.64 31.03 -4.75
CA GLU A 232 -3.07 29.89 -5.54
C GLU A 232 -3.31 28.66 -4.66
N HIS A 233 -4.25 27.79 -5.06
CA HIS A 233 -4.62 26.59 -4.31
C HIS A 233 -3.74 25.40 -4.65
N TYR A 234 -3.33 24.69 -3.60
CA TYR A 234 -2.57 23.43 -3.69
C TYR A 234 -3.25 22.37 -2.85
N LEU A 235 -3.18 21.12 -3.29
CA LEU A 235 -3.45 19.95 -2.45
C LEU A 235 -2.12 19.47 -1.87
N ALA A 236 -1.98 19.52 -0.56
CA ALA A 236 -0.87 18.89 0.16
C ALA A 236 -1.22 17.44 0.43
N VAL A 237 -0.35 16.50 0.08
CA VAL A 237 -0.53 15.07 0.27
C VAL A 237 0.58 14.52 1.16
N HIS A 238 0.21 13.84 2.24
CA HIS A 238 1.15 13.29 3.23
C HIS A 238 1.54 11.86 2.88
N HIS A 239 2.81 11.65 2.61
CA HIS A 239 3.41 10.34 2.39
C HIS A 239 4.03 9.82 3.70
N LYS A 240 3.22 9.19 4.55
CA LYS A 240 3.64 8.71 5.89
C LYS A 240 4.94 7.89 5.86
N ARG A 241 5.06 6.94 4.92
CA ARG A 241 6.25 6.08 4.78
C ARG A 241 7.52 6.87 4.44
N LEU A 242 7.41 7.89 3.60
CA LEU A 242 8.53 8.74 3.20
C LEU A 242 8.74 9.95 4.14
N LYS A 243 7.82 10.16 5.08
CA LYS A 243 7.82 11.26 6.05
C LYS A 243 7.93 12.64 5.40
N LEU A 244 7.19 12.84 4.31
CA LEU A 244 7.18 14.09 3.56
C LEU A 244 5.77 14.43 3.04
N HIS A 245 5.62 15.66 2.55
CA HIS A 245 4.45 16.11 1.80
C HIS A 245 4.84 16.43 0.36
N THR A 246 3.94 16.16 -0.57
CA THR A 246 3.94 16.74 -1.92
C THR A 246 2.91 17.86 -2.00
N LEU A 247 3.10 18.81 -2.92
CA LEU A 247 2.25 19.99 -3.11
C LEU A 247 1.82 20.06 -4.57
N HIS A 248 0.57 19.72 -4.83
CA HIS A 248 0.02 19.68 -6.19
C HIS A 248 -0.80 20.93 -6.45
N HIS A 249 -0.38 21.74 -7.43
CA HIS A 249 -1.11 22.94 -7.85
C HIS A 249 -2.45 22.53 -8.48
N VAL A 250 -3.56 22.95 -7.89
CA VAL A 250 -4.91 22.48 -8.25
C VAL A 250 -5.23 22.75 -9.72
N ALA A 251 -4.99 23.96 -10.22
CA ALA A 251 -5.35 24.31 -11.60
C ALA A 251 -4.52 23.51 -12.63
N THR A 252 -3.23 23.28 -12.36
CA THR A 252 -2.36 22.46 -13.21
C THR A 252 -2.83 21.01 -13.22
N ALA A 253 -3.07 20.42 -12.05
CA ALA A 253 -3.51 19.05 -11.92
C ALA A 253 -4.85 18.79 -12.64
N LEU A 254 -5.81 19.70 -12.53
CA LEU A 254 -7.08 19.62 -13.26
C LEU A 254 -6.88 19.66 -14.78
N SER A 255 -5.99 20.53 -15.27
CA SER A 255 -5.67 20.60 -16.71
C SER A 255 -5.05 19.29 -17.21
N GLU A 256 -4.07 18.76 -16.48
CA GLU A 256 -3.39 17.49 -16.83
C GLU A 256 -4.36 16.30 -16.81
N TRP A 257 -5.29 16.28 -15.84
CA TRP A 257 -6.33 15.25 -15.77
C TRP A 257 -7.25 15.28 -16.99
N GLU A 258 -7.69 16.46 -17.42
CA GLU A 258 -8.52 16.60 -18.61
C GLU A 258 -7.77 16.17 -19.88
N GLU A 259 -6.49 16.49 -20.00
CA GLU A 259 -5.65 16.02 -21.11
C GLU A 259 -5.47 14.49 -21.11
N HIS A 260 -5.23 13.92 -19.91
CA HIS A 260 -5.09 12.49 -19.74
C HIS A 260 -6.37 11.74 -20.18
N LYS A 261 -7.55 12.20 -19.72
CA LYS A 261 -8.85 11.62 -20.13
C LYS A 261 -9.05 11.66 -21.65
N LYS A 262 -8.68 12.75 -22.29
CA LYS A 262 -8.77 12.85 -23.77
C LYS A 262 -7.87 11.83 -24.47
N LYS A 263 -6.64 11.62 -23.97
CA LYS A 263 -5.71 10.62 -24.52
C LYS A 263 -6.23 9.20 -24.36
N VAL A 264 -6.76 8.87 -23.18
CA VAL A 264 -7.33 7.53 -22.91
C VAL A 264 -8.59 7.27 -23.74
N ALA A 265 -9.42 8.28 -23.98
CA ALA A 265 -10.64 8.14 -24.80
C ALA A 265 -10.36 7.92 -26.31
N LEU A 266 -9.11 8.11 -26.76
CA LEU A 266 -8.69 7.93 -28.15
C LEU A 266 -8.02 6.56 -28.40
N LEU A 267 -7.79 5.75 -27.35
CA LEU A 267 -7.23 4.39 -27.41
C LEU A 267 -8.33 3.34 -27.42
#